data_8cb37289def94bef7e6263fb4513b69b
#
_entry.id   8cb37289def94bef7e6263fb4513b69b
#
_cell.length_a   1.000
_cell.length_b   1.000
_cell.length_c   1.000
_cell.angle_alpha   90.00
_cell.angle_beta   90.00
_cell.angle_gamma   90.00
#
_symmetry.space_group_name_H-M   'P 1'
#
loop_
_entity.id
_entity.type
_entity.pdbx_description
1 polymer ?
#
loop_
_entity_poly.entity_id
_entity_poly.type
_entity_poly.pdbx_seq_one_letter_code
_entity_poly.pdbx_strand_id
1 'polypeptide(L)'
;MSAASDFDRHRYMSLVTLRRNGAEVATPVWFAALDARLYVVSSDDSGKVKRLRHTRGVKVAPSNGRGRVQGPWHPATARLVTEPQMIDRARAALRTRYGPQMWVAELLSRLTGRIRRRAWIEIELG
;
A
#
# COMPACT_ATOMS: atom_id res chain seq x y z
N MET A 1 21.01 2.81 -7.07
CA MET A 1 19.86 3.11 -6.21
C MET A 1 18.85 1.99 -6.30
N SER A 2 18.19 1.64 -5.19
CA SER A 2 17.16 0.62 -5.23
C SER A 2 15.89 1.16 -5.87
N ALA A 3 15.04 0.28 -6.41
CA ALA A 3 13.75 0.68 -6.96
C ALA A 3 12.89 1.41 -5.94
N ALA A 4 13.02 1.08 -4.64
CA ALA A 4 12.29 1.75 -3.57
C ALA A 4 12.60 3.25 -3.49
N SER A 5 13.80 3.70 -3.90
CA SER A 5 14.15 5.12 -3.84
C SER A 5 13.36 5.97 -4.83
N ASP A 6 12.82 5.38 -5.88
CA ASP A 6 11.97 6.10 -6.84
C ASP A 6 10.68 6.62 -6.21
N PHE A 7 10.28 6.04 -5.07
CA PHE A 7 9.05 6.38 -4.38
C PHE A 7 9.23 7.42 -3.28
N ASP A 8 10.47 7.71 -2.86
CA ASP A 8 10.74 8.53 -1.68
C ASP A 8 10.16 9.96 -1.77
N ARG A 9 10.06 10.51 -2.96
CA ARG A 9 9.57 11.87 -3.19
C ARG A 9 8.06 11.96 -3.34
N HIS A 10 7.38 10.82 -3.35
CA HIS A 10 5.95 10.75 -3.64
C HIS A 10 5.17 10.36 -2.40
N ARG A 11 3.99 10.93 -2.23
CA ARG A 11 3.08 10.58 -1.12
C ARG A 11 2.16 9.42 -1.45
N TYR A 12 2.01 9.14 -2.74
CA TYR A 12 1.12 8.08 -3.23
C TYR A 12 1.86 7.22 -4.22
N MET A 13 1.44 5.97 -4.31
CA MET A 13 1.81 5.13 -5.43
C MET A 13 0.55 4.48 -5.98
N SER A 14 0.56 4.20 -7.29
CA SER A 14 -0.50 3.41 -7.89
C SER A 14 -0.13 1.94 -7.72
N LEU A 15 -1.03 1.19 -7.10
CA LEU A 15 -0.88 -0.25 -6.91
C LEU A 15 -1.85 -0.96 -7.87
N VAL A 16 -1.29 -1.75 -8.78
CA VAL A 16 -2.08 -2.56 -9.71
C VAL A 16 -2.16 -3.98 -9.16
N THR A 17 -3.40 -4.43 -8.92
CA THR A 17 -3.70 -5.80 -8.56
C THR A 17 -4.49 -6.44 -9.69
N LEU A 18 -4.49 -7.77 -9.77
CA LEU A 18 -5.10 -8.50 -10.88
C LEU A 18 -6.38 -9.20 -10.43
N ARG A 19 -7.42 -9.07 -11.24
CA ARG A 19 -8.63 -9.88 -11.11
C ARG A 19 -8.34 -11.30 -11.56
N ARG A 20 -9.21 -12.23 -11.24
CA ARG A 20 -9.05 -13.64 -11.65
C ARG A 20 -8.92 -13.82 -13.14
N ASN A 21 -9.57 -12.97 -13.94
CA ASN A 21 -9.48 -13.01 -15.39
C ASN A 21 -8.24 -12.29 -15.95
N GLY A 22 -7.35 -11.81 -15.08
CA GLY A 22 -6.13 -11.11 -15.47
C GLY A 22 -6.29 -9.61 -15.69
N ALA A 23 -7.49 -9.07 -15.55
CA ALA A 23 -7.71 -7.63 -15.72
C ALA A 23 -7.03 -6.84 -14.61
N GLU A 24 -6.37 -5.75 -14.97
CA GLU A 24 -5.66 -4.88 -14.05
C GLU A 24 -6.61 -3.89 -13.37
N VAL A 25 -6.43 -3.69 -12.07
CA VAL A 25 -7.15 -2.67 -11.31
C VAL A 25 -6.12 -1.83 -10.57
N ALA A 26 -6.04 -0.54 -10.91
CA ALA A 26 -5.10 0.40 -10.32
C ALA A 26 -5.78 1.19 -9.19
N THR A 27 -5.09 1.36 -8.07
CA THR A 27 -5.60 2.14 -6.93
C THR A 27 -4.46 2.98 -6.36
N PRO A 28 -4.67 4.29 -6.15
CA PRO A 28 -3.68 5.09 -5.43
C PRO A 28 -3.72 4.74 -3.94
N VAL A 29 -2.54 4.56 -3.35
CA VAL A 29 -2.42 4.15 -1.94
C VAL A 29 -1.32 4.95 -1.25
N TRP A 30 -1.44 5.09 0.07
CA TRP A 30 -0.36 5.53 0.92
C TRP A 30 0.57 4.36 1.18
N PHE A 31 1.85 4.66 1.31
CA PHE A 31 2.86 3.63 1.53
C PHE A 31 4.00 4.16 2.39
N ALA A 32 4.77 3.24 2.97
CA ALA A 32 6.03 3.57 3.64
C ALA A 32 7.05 2.52 3.31
N ALA A 33 8.30 2.95 3.12
CA ALA A 33 9.42 2.05 2.90
C ALA A 33 10.00 1.61 4.25
N LEU A 34 10.31 0.34 4.36
CA LEU A 34 10.93 -0.25 5.55
C LEU A 34 11.72 -1.48 5.11
N ASP A 35 13.03 -1.51 5.39
CA ASP A 35 13.91 -2.63 5.03
C ASP A 35 13.83 -2.99 3.54
N ALA A 36 13.85 -1.97 2.68
CA ALA A 36 13.80 -2.10 1.22
C ALA A 36 12.49 -2.69 0.68
N ARG A 37 11.45 -2.74 1.49
CA ARG A 37 10.10 -3.13 1.08
C ARG A 37 9.14 -1.97 1.29
N LEU A 38 8.00 -2.04 0.60
CA LEU A 38 6.95 -1.03 0.73
C LEU A 38 5.78 -1.64 1.49
N TYR A 39 5.18 -0.87 2.39
CA TYR A 39 4.05 -1.31 3.21
C TYR A 39 2.86 -0.41 2.96
N VAL A 40 1.69 -1.03 2.80
CA VAL A 40 0.42 -0.37 2.51
C VAL A 40 -0.61 -0.86 3.50
N VAL A 41 -1.46 0.04 3.98
CA VAL A 41 -2.62 -0.32 4.81
C VAL A 41 -3.89 -0.11 4.00
N SER A 42 -4.84 -1.02 4.14
CA SER A 42 -6.12 -0.95 3.47
C SER A 42 -7.20 -1.61 4.31
N SER A 43 -8.45 -1.35 3.98
CA SER A 43 -9.57 -2.09 4.55
C SER A 43 -9.49 -3.55 4.11
N ASP A 44 -9.74 -4.50 5.01
CA ASP A 44 -9.61 -5.93 4.68
C ASP A 44 -10.69 -6.42 3.73
N ASP A 45 -11.78 -5.67 3.58
CA ASP A 45 -12.86 -5.96 2.64
C ASP A 45 -12.68 -5.24 1.29
N SER A 46 -11.57 -4.51 1.11
CA SER A 46 -11.33 -3.81 -0.16
C SER A 46 -11.09 -4.79 -1.30
N GLY A 47 -11.36 -4.32 -2.53
CA GLY A 47 -11.14 -5.13 -3.73
C GLY A 47 -9.69 -5.57 -3.88
N LYS A 48 -8.72 -4.67 -3.58
CA LYS A 48 -7.31 -5.01 -3.70
C LYS A 48 -6.87 -6.12 -2.73
N VAL A 49 -7.40 -6.12 -1.52
CA VAL A 49 -7.10 -7.20 -0.55
C VAL A 49 -7.69 -8.52 -1.04
N LYS A 50 -8.92 -8.49 -1.54
CA LYS A 50 -9.56 -9.69 -2.10
C LYS A 50 -8.77 -10.25 -3.27
N ARG A 51 -8.29 -9.38 -4.17
CA ARG A 51 -7.49 -9.80 -5.32
C ARG A 51 -6.15 -10.41 -4.89
N LEU A 52 -5.50 -9.86 -3.86
CA LEU A 52 -4.22 -10.36 -3.37
C LEU A 52 -4.31 -11.74 -2.73
N ARG A 53 -5.50 -12.17 -2.31
CA ARG A 53 -5.70 -13.53 -1.81
C ARG A 53 -5.58 -14.59 -2.91
N HIS A 54 -5.70 -14.17 -4.16
CA HIS A 54 -5.64 -15.07 -5.32
C HIS A 54 -4.38 -14.88 -6.15
N THR A 55 -3.88 -13.64 -6.25
CA THR A 55 -2.75 -13.33 -7.13
C THR A 55 -1.78 -12.40 -6.38
N ARG A 56 -0.56 -12.85 -6.18
CA ARG A 56 0.48 -12.08 -5.48
C ARG A 56 1.26 -11.16 -6.39
N GLY A 57 1.23 -11.39 -7.70
CA GLY A 57 1.89 -10.53 -8.66
C GLY A 57 1.20 -9.19 -8.76
N VAL A 58 1.97 -8.12 -8.60
CA VAL A 58 1.47 -6.75 -8.67
C VAL A 58 2.47 -5.90 -9.44
N LYS A 59 2.09 -4.66 -9.72
CA LYS A 59 3.05 -3.65 -10.14
C LYS A 59 2.70 -2.33 -9.48
N VAL A 60 3.72 -1.51 -9.27
CA VAL A 60 3.59 -0.23 -8.59
C VAL A 60 4.30 0.86 -9.36
N ALA A 61 3.80 2.08 -9.26
CA ALA A 61 4.44 3.25 -9.83
C ALA A 61 4.19 4.46 -8.94
N PRO A 62 5.14 5.40 -8.86
CA PRO A 62 4.86 6.66 -8.18
C PRO A 62 3.67 7.35 -8.80
N SER A 63 2.79 7.91 -7.97
CA SER A 63 1.59 8.59 -8.46
C SER A 63 1.20 9.75 -7.57
N ASN A 64 0.21 10.54 -8.02
CA ASN A 64 -0.46 11.49 -7.16
C ASN A 64 -1.69 10.85 -6.51
N GLY A 65 -2.40 11.61 -5.66
CA GLY A 65 -3.57 11.10 -4.94
C GLY A 65 -4.77 10.77 -5.82
N ARG A 66 -4.75 11.20 -7.08
CA ARG A 66 -5.79 10.87 -8.07
C ARG A 66 -5.44 9.64 -8.89
N GLY A 67 -4.28 9.02 -8.61
CA GLY A 67 -3.84 7.85 -9.34
C GLY A 67 -3.07 8.14 -10.62
N ARG A 68 -2.75 9.42 -10.89
CA ARG A 68 -1.97 9.76 -12.08
C ARG A 68 -0.52 9.36 -11.89
N VAL A 69 -0.04 8.47 -12.74
CA VAL A 69 1.32 7.91 -12.66
C VAL A 69 2.35 8.98 -12.98
N GLN A 70 3.39 9.06 -12.15
CA GLN A 70 4.44 10.08 -12.22
C GLN A 70 5.85 9.46 -12.30
N GLY A 71 5.95 8.20 -12.61
CA GLY A 71 7.22 7.51 -12.74
C GLY A 71 7.06 6.13 -13.36
N PRO A 72 8.16 5.37 -13.46
CA PRO A 72 8.10 4.05 -14.11
C PRO A 72 7.33 3.03 -13.28
N TRP A 73 6.74 2.05 -13.97
CA TRP A 73 6.14 0.89 -13.35
C TRP A 73 7.22 -0.10 -12.92
N HIS A 74 7.06 -0.67 -11.74
CA HIS A 74 7.95 -1.70 -11.21
C HIS A 74 7.14 -2.97 -10.94
N PRO A 75 7.54 -4.12 -11.48
CA PRO A 75 6.93 -5.38 -11.08
C PRO A 75 7.28 -5.68 -9.62
N ALA A 76 6.37 -6.31 -8.93
CA ALA A 76 6.53 -6.59 -7.50
C ALA A 76 5.70 -7.79 -7.09
N THR A 77 5.99 -8.28 -5.88
CA THR A 77 5.21 -9.33 -5.25
C THR A 77 4.62 -8.77 -3.96
N ALA A 78 3.33 -9.01 -3.73
CA ALA A 78 2.64 -8.54 -2.56
C ALA A 78 2.17 -9.71 -1.70
N ARG A 79 2.20 -9.54 -0.38
CA ARG A 79 1.61 -10.49 0.55
C ARG A 79 0.86 -9.76 1.65
N LEU A 80 -0.14 -10.41 2.20
CA LEU A 80 -0.85 -9.89 3.38
C LEU A 80 -0.01 -10.20 4.61
N VAL A 81 0.25 -9.18 5.41
CA VAL A 81 1.07 -9.30 6.62
C VAL A 81 0.17 -9.67 7.79
N THR A 82 0.53 -10.72 8.52
CA THR A 82 -0.22 -11.19 9.68
C THR A 82 0.59 -11.13 10.97
N GLU A 83 1.91 -10.96 10.90
CA GLU A 83 2.78 -10.91 12.06
C GLU A 83 2.59 -9.59 12.82
N PRO A 84 2.17 -9.61 14.09
CA PRO A 84 1.89 -8.37 14.84
C PRO A 84 3.08 -7.41 14.93
N GLN A 85 4.29 -7.96 15.07
CA GLN A 85 5.51 -7.14 15.17
C GLN A 85 5.75 -6.38 13.87
N MET A 86 5.53 -7.01 12.73
CA MET A 86 5.71 -6.37 11.43
C MET A 86 4.63 -5.31 11.20
N ILE A 87 3.40 -5.60 11.60
CA ILE A 87 2.31 -4.63 11.52
C ILE A 87 2.63 -3.39 12.34
N ASP A 88 3.17 -3.55 13.54
CA ASP A 88 3.55 -2.42 14.40
C ASP A 88 4.65 -1.58 13.76
N ARG A 89 5.65 -2.22 13.17
CA ARG A 89 6.72 -1.51 12.48
C ARG A 89 6.20 -0.75 11.25
N ALA A 90 5.35 -1.37 10.47
CA ALA A 90 4.75 -0.74 9.29
C ALA A 90 3.87 0.44 9.68
N ARG A 91 3.08 0.30 10.74
CA ARG A 91 2.25 1.38 11.27
C ARG A 91 3.12 2.57 11.71
N ALA A 92 4.20 2.31 12.43
CA ALA A 92 5.12 3.35 12.87
C ALA A 92 5.76 4.06 11.67
N ALA A 93 6.16 3.33 10.65
CA ALA A 93 6.74 3.90 9.43
C ALA A 93 5.76 4.81 8.70
N LEU A 94 4.50 4.39 8.59
CA LEU A 94 3.45 5.22 7.97
C LEU A 94 3.18 6.48 8.78
N ARG A 95 3.12 6.38 10.10
CA ARG A 95 2.92 7.55 10.97
C ARG A 95 4.06 8.54 10.84
N THR A 96 5.29 8.07 10.79
CA THR A 96 6.46 8.92 10.60
C THR A 96 6.40 9.64 9.26
N ARG A 97 6.01 8.93 8.21
CA ARG A 97 5.99 9.47 6.86
C ARG A 97 4.87 10.51 6.67
N TYR A 98 3.67 10.23 7.17
CA TYR A 98 2.49 11.08 6.93
C TYR A 98 2.15 12.00 8.10
N GLY A 99 2.66 11.72 9.30
CA GLY A 99 2.49 12.58 10.47
C GLY A 99 1.03 12.89 10.81
N PRO A 100 0.69 14.18 11.01
CA PRO A 100 -0.68 14.58 11.39
C PRO A 100 -1.75 14.16 10.39
N GLN A 101 -1.40 14.06 9.10
CA GLN A 101 -2.32 13.64 8.05
C GLN A 101 -2.82 12.22 8.29
N MET A 102 -1.91 11.32 8.66
CA MET A 102 -2.26 9.95 9.00
C MET A 102 -3.17 9.89 10.24
N TRP A 103 -2.87 10.73 11.21
CA TRP A 103 -3.62 10.79 12.46
C TRP A 103 -5.06 11.22 12.22
N VAL A 104 -5.26 12.24 11.37
CA VAL A 104 -6.60 12.72 11.01
C VAL A 104 -7.36 11.63 10.26
N ALA A 105 -6.70 10.93 9.33
CA ALA A 105 -7.33 9.85 8.58
C ALA A 105 -7.77 8.72 9.50
N GLU A 106 -6.95 8.36 10.51
CA GLU A 106 -7.32 7.35 11.50
C GLU A 106 -8.53 7.77 12.33
N LEU A 107 -8.55 9.03 12.75
CA LEU A 107 -9.67 9.57 13.54
C LEU A 107 -10.98 9.51 12.76
N LEU A 108 -10.96 9.95 11.50
CA LEU A 108 -12.14 9.88 10.63
C LEU A 108 -12.60 8.44 10.41
N SER A 109 -11.65 7.51 10.26
CA SER A 109 -11.99 6.10 10.11
C SER A 109 -12.67 5.54 11.35
N ARG A 110 -12.22 5.94 12.54
CA ARG A 110 -12.87 5.53 13.81
C ARG A 110 -14.29 6.05 13.91
N LEU A 111 -14.51 7.31 13.53
CA LEU A 111 -15.83 7.91 13.58
C LEU A 111 -16.81 7.25 12.61
N THR A 112 -16.32 6.74 11.49
CA THR A 112 -17.15 6.05 10.48
C THR A 112 -17.20 4.55 10.67
N GLY A 113 -16.49 3.99 11.66
CA GLY A 113 -16.45 2.55 11.91
C GLY A 113 -15.59 1.75 10.94
N ARG A 114 -14.88 2.41 10.02
CA ARG A 114 -14.07 1.75 8.98
C ARG A 114 -12.76 1.18 9.49
N ILE A 115 -12.32 1.61 10.68
CA ILE A 115 -11.03 1.19 11.22
C ILE A 115 -11.01 -0.25 11.74
N ARG A 116 -12.17 -0.88 11.90
CA ARG A 116 -12.30 -2.15 12.61
C ARG A 116 -11.49 -3.29 11.98
N ARG A 117 -11.28 -3.26 10.66
CA ARG A 117 -10.59 -4.33 9.97
C ARG A 117 -9.62 -3.77 8.94
N ARG A 118 -8.37 -3.71 9.35
CA ARG A 118 -7.30 -3.29 8.46
C ARG A 118 -6.51 -4.49 8.00
N ALA A 119 -6.14 -4.48 6.73
CA ALA A 119 -5.17 -5.40 6.17
C ALA A 119 -3.89 -4.64 5.88
N TRP A 120 -2.77 -5.28 6.16
CA TRP A 120 -1.44 -4.74 5.90
C TRP A 120 -0.82 -5.52 4.76
N ILE A 121 -0.28 -4.80 3.81
CA ILE A 121 0.27 -5.38 2.57
C ILE A 121 1.75 -5.05 2.52
N GLU A 122 2.57 -6.09 2.37
CA GLU A 122 4.00 -5.94 2.14
C GLU A 122 4.27 -6.12 0.66
N ILE A 123 5.01 -5.17 0.07
CA ILE A 123 5.33 -5.19 -1.36
C ILE A 123 6.84 -5.30 -1.50
N GLU A 124 7.29 -6.37 -2.13
CA GLU A 124 8.68 -6.62 -2.44
C GLU A 124 8.92 -6.32 -3.91
N LEU A 125 9.75 -5.29 -4.18
CA LEU A 125 10.10 -4.89 -5.52
C LEU A 125 11.13 -5.85 -6.11
N GLY A 126 11.00 -6.14 -7.34
CA GLY A 126 11.97 -6.98 -7.97
C GLY A 126 11.52 -8.03 -8.80
#